data_8b0cd443f1184ce513c5ff1cbc2cff15
#
_entry.id   8b0cd443f1184ce513c5ff1cbc2cff15
#
_cell.length_a   1.000
_cell.length_b   1.000
_cell.length_c   1.000
_cell.angle_alpha   90.00
_cell.angle_beta   90.00
_cell.angle_gamma   90.00
#
_symmetry.space_group_name_H-M   'P 1'
#
loop_
_entity.id
_entity.type
_entity.pdbx_description
1 polymer ?
#
loop_
_entity_poly.entity_id
_entity_poly.type
_entity_poly.pdbx_seq_one_letter_code
_entity_poly.pdbx_strand_id
1 'polypeptide(L)'
;PSKELFNDAAHFMATNPVIYLMQYVLALGFIIHIGMGIKLTLQNRKARPKSYAYNQPSKNADLSSRSMIISGGLVIVFLILHLRDYFYEIKFVGLPAGTTDYDLVVNLFSSPIYTGVYVISFIVLGFHLNHGFKSAFQSVGANHKKYNPAIKIAGTVYSILISVGFSTIAVVHFINQYFFN
;
A
#
# COMPACT_ATOMS: atom_id res chain seq x y z
N PRO A 1 -11.28 10.88 -15.20
CA PRO A 1 -11.86 12.00 -14.46
C PRO A 1 -11.34 13.30 -15.05
N SER A 2 -12.16 14.37 -15.07
CA SER A 2 -11.69 15.66 -15.52
C SER A 2 -10.62 16.20 -14.56
N LYS A 3 -9.70 17.01 -15.08
CA LYS A 3 -8.65 17.67 -14.27
C LYS A 3 -9.27 18.48 -13.13
N GLU A 4 -10.39 19.14 -13.40
CA GLU A 4 -11.11 19.93 -12.41
C GLU A 4 -11.62 19.07 -11.24
N LEU A 5 -12.32 17.99 -11.53
CA LEU A 5 -12.85 17.10 -10.49
C LEU A 5 -11.74 16.49 -9.61
N PHE A 6 -10.59 16.17 -10.21
CA PHE A 6 -9.43 15.67 -9.45
C PHE A 6 -8.90 16.77 -8.50
N ASN A 7 -8.70 17.98 -9.01
CA ASN A 7 -8.18 19.09 -8.22
C ASN A 7 -9.15 19.53 -7.13
N ASP A 8 -10.45 19.51 -7.38
CA ASP A 8 -11.50 19.80 -6.36
C ASP A 8 -11.44 18.78 -5.23
N ALA A 9 -11.30 17.49 -5.56
CA ALA A 9 -11.13 16.44 -4.56
C ALA A 9 -9.82 16.59 -3.77
N ALA A 10 -8.72 16.90 -4.43
CA ALA A 10 -7.43 17.14 -3.79
C ALA A 10 -7.49 18.37 -2.86
N HIS A 11 -8.11 19.47 -3.31
CA HIS A 11 -8.32 20.66 -2.49
C HIS A 11 -9.20 20.37 -1.27
N PHE A 12 -10.30 19.64 -1.44
CA PHE A 12 -11.14 19.22 -0.32
C PHE A 12 -10.34 18.40 0.70
N MET A 13 -9.54 17.43 0.25
CA MET A 13 -8.71 16.62 1.15
C MET A 13 -7.63 17.43 1.85
N ALA A 14 -7.07 18.45 1.20
CA ALA A 14 -6.03 19.30 1.75
C ALA A 14 -6.55 20.32 2.77
N THR A 15 -7.82 20.77 2.64
CA THR A 15 -8.41 21.85 3.43
C THR A 15 -9.38 21.39 4.52
N ASN A 16 -9.89 20.14 4.43
CA ASN A 16 -10.82 19.61 5.41
C ASN A 16 -10.11 19.30 6.75
N PRO A 17 -10.55 19.91 7.87
CA PRO A 17 -9.88 19.77 9.17
C PRO A 17 -9.92 18.34 9.73
N VAL A 18 -10.95 17.55 9.41
CA VAL A 18 -11.05 16.15 9.83
C VAL A 18 -9.99 15.31 9.09
N ILE A 19 -9.84 15.50 7.77
CA ILE A 19 -8.84 14.80 6.97
C ILE A 19 -7.43 15.24 7.41
N TYR A 20 -7.24 16.52 7.67
CA TYR A 20 -5.97 17.04 8.21
C TYR A 20 -5.58 16.38 9.54
N LEU A 21 -6.53 16.17 10.45
CA LEU A 21 -6.27 15.42 11.69
C LEU A 21 -5.99 13.95 11.41
N MET A 22 -6.79 13.32 10.55
CA MET A 22 -6.69 11.91 10.22
C MET A 22 -5.35 11.52 9.57
N GLN A 23 -4.67 12.43 8.87
CA GLN A 23 -3.35 12.15 8.32
C GLN A 23 -2.31 11.84 9.41
N TYR A 24 -2.36 12.52 10.57
CA TYR A 24 -1.45 12.24 11.68
C TYR A 24 -1.81 10.92 12.39
N VAL A 25 -3.10 10.62 12.53
CA VAL A 25 -3.56 9.34 13.06
C VAL A 25 -3.08 8.19 12.16
N LEU A 26 -3.20 8.36 10.85
CA LEU A 26 -2.73 7.38 9.88
C LEU A 26 -1.20 7.21 9.93
N ALA A 27 -0.45 8.30 9.98
CA ALA A 27 1.01 8.27 10.10
C ALA A 27 1.45 7.54 11.38
N LEU A 28 0.83 7.84 12.52
CA LEU A 28 1.08 7.15 13.78
C LEU A 28 0.75 5.65 13.68
N GLY A 29 -0.37 5.32 13.05
CA GLY A 29 -0.77 3.93 12.79
C GLY A 29 0.29 3.17 11.99
N PHE A 30 0.85 3.77 10.93
CA PHE A 30 1.95 3.17 10.16
C PHE A 30 3.22 2.99 10.99
N ILE A 31 3.61 3.98 11.78
CA ILE A 31 4.79 3.89 12.65
C ILE A 31 4.65 2.74 13.65
N ILE A 32 3.49 2.64 14.32
CA ILE A 32 3.21 1.56 15.26
C ILE A 32 3.19 0.20 14.55
N HIS A 33 2.52 0.11 13.40
CA HIS A 33 2.44 -1.13 12.61
C HIS A 33 3.82 -1.63 12.19
N ILE A 34 4.66 -0.76 11.64
CA ILE A 34 6.03 -1.07 11.22
C ILE A 34 6.88 -1.51 12.44
N GLY A 35 6.82 -0.74 13.52
CA GLY A 35 7.57 -1.03 14.74
C GLY A 35 7.19 -2.38 15.35
N MET A 36 5.88 -2.69 15.41
CA MET A 36 5.39 -3.97 15.90
C MET A 36 5.78 -5.12 14.96
N GLY A 37 5.69 -4.93 13.65
CA GLY A 37 6.11 -5.93 12.67
C GLY A 37 7.58 -6.30 12.80
N ILE A 38 8.46 -5.32 12.96
CA ILE A 38 9.90 -5.52 13.20
C ILE A 38 10.12 -6.23 14.53
N LYS A 39 9.53 -5.73 15.63
CA LYS A 39 9.66 -6.32 16.96
C LYS A 39 9.26 -7.80 16.97
N LEU A 40 8.08 -8.13 16.44
CA LEU A 40 7.58 -9.51 16.40
C LEU A 40 8.47 -10.40 15.54
N THR A 41 8.97 -9.88 14.42
CA THR A 41 9.91 -10.64 13.56
C THR A 41 11.20 -10.98 14.30
N LEU A 42 11.79 -10.01 15.01
CA LEU A 42 13.00 -10.24 15.79
C LEU A 42 12.77 -11.22 16.94
N GLN A 43 11.66 -11.10 17.64
CA GLN A 43 11.28 -12.03 18.71
C GLN A 43 11.10 -13.45 18.19
N ASN A 44 10.39 -13.62 17.06
CA ASN A 44 10.18 -14.94 16.45
C ASN A 44 11.49 -15.57 15.97
N ARG A 45 12.40 -14.78 15.40
CA ARG A 45 13.75 -15.27 15.02
C ARG A 45 14.56 -15.71 16.24
N LYS A 46 14.53 -14.93 17.33
CA LYS A 46 15.22 -15.27 18.58
C LYS A 46 14.66 -16.51 19.26
N ALA A 47 13.35 -16.71 19.23
CA ALA A 47 12.68 -17.85 19.81
C ALA A 47 12.96 -19.17 19.04
N ARG A 48 13.49 -19.10 17.81
CA ARG A 48 13.78 -20.26 16.95
C ARG A 48 15.22 -20.24 16.45
N PRO A 49 16.22 -20.52 17.31
CA PRO A 49 17.63 -20.46 16.93
C PRO A 49 18.07 -21.61 16.00
N LYS A 50 17.28 -22.70 15.90
CA LYS A 50 17.55 -23.84 15.01
C LYS A 50 16.44 -23.94 13.95
N SER A 51 16.84 -24.02 12.67
CA SER A 51 15.91 -24.34 11.59
C SER A 51 15.40 -25.76 11.68
N TYR A 52 14.17 -26.01 11.15
CA TYR A 52 13.63 -27.37 11.09
C TYR A 52 14.52 -28.27 10.23
N ALA A 53 14.81 -29.48 10.71
CA ALA A 53 15.47 -30.50 9.92
C ALA A 53 14.65 -30.91 8.68
N TYR A 54 13.32 -30.75 8.75
CA TYR A 54 12.38 -30.98 7.67
C TYR A 54 11.48 -29.73 7.49
N ASN A 55 11.73 -28.97 6.44
CA ASN A 55 11.00 -27.73 6.20
C ASN A 55 9.99 -27.91 5.05
N GLN A 56 8.69 -27.95 5.36
CA GLN A 56 7.59 -27.97 4.38
C GLN A 56 6.70 -26.74 4.54
N PRO A 57 7.21 -25.54 4.22
CA PRO A 57 6.48 -24.29 4.45
C PRO A 57 5.17 -24.20 3.66
N SER A 58 5.10 -24.83 2.49
CA SER A 58 3.90 -24.84 1.63
C SER A 58 2.70 -25.58 2.22
N LYS A 59 2.95 -26.55 3.13
CA LYS A 59 1.86 -27.28 3.83
C LYS A 59 1.30 -26.53 5.03
N ASN A 60 2.09 -25.61 5.60
CA ASN A 60 1.79 -24.99 6.89
C ASN A 60 1.37 -23.51 6.77
N ALA A 61 1.64 -22.85 5.65
CA ALA A 61 1.33 -21.43 5.47
C ALA A 61 1.14 -21.04 4.00
N ASP A 62 0.21 -20.13 3.74
CA ASP A 62 -0.01 -19.51 2.42
C ASP A 62 1.25 -18.75 1.96
N LEU A 63 1.40 -18.54 0.65
CA LEU A 63 2.50 -17.77 0.05
C LEU A 63 2.57 -16.35 0.63
N SER A 64 1.42 -15.67 0.78
CA SER A 64 1.34 -14.33 1.37
C SER A 64 1.83 -14.29 2.82
N SER A 65 1.54 -15.33 3.61
CA SER A 65 2.00 -15.45 5.00
C SER A 65 3.51 -15.66 5.09
N ARG A 66 4.07 -16.47 4.20
CA ARG A 66 5.52 -16.77 4.17
C ARG A 66 6.36 -15.59 3.71
N SER A 67 5.81 -14.75 2.83
CA SER A 67 6.47 -13.57 2.26
C SER A 67 6.16 -12.27 3.01
N MET A 68 5.46 -12.33 4.15
CA MET A 68 4.96 -11.13 4.85
C MET A 68 6.06 -10.13 5.20
N ILE A 69 7.20 -10.58 5.72
CA ILE A 69 8.29 -9.66 6.09
C ILE A 69 8.96 -9.06 4.85
N ILE A 70 9.06 -9.83 3.77
CA ILE A 70 9.63 -9.35 2.50
C ILE A 70 8.66 -8.35 1.85
N SER A 71 7.38 -8.69 1.73
CA SER A 71 6.37 -7.79 1.18
C SER A 71 6.22 -6.53 2.02
N GLY A 72 6.26 -6.64 3.36
CA GLY A 72 6.26 -5.50 4.27
C GLY A 72 7.45 -4.58 4.07
N GLY A 73 8.65 -5.14 3.92
CA GLY A 73 9.87 -4.37 3.61
C GLY A 73 9.77 -3.63 2.27
N LEU A 74 9.28 -4.30 1.22
CA LEU A 74 9.06 -3.68 -0.09
C LEU A 74 7.99 -2.58 -0.04
N VAL A 75 6.91 -2.78 0.73
CA VAL A 75 5.88 -1.75 0.95
C VAL A 75 6.45 -0.54 1.68
N ILE A 76 7.37 -0.71 2.64
CA ILE A 76 8.05 0.42 3.30
C ILE A 76 8.89 1.21 2.28
N VAL A 77 9.68 0.53 1.43
CA VAL A 77 10.45 1.19 0.37
C VAL A 77 9.54 1.96 -0.57
N PHE A 78 8.44 1.35 -0.98
CA PHE A 78 7.44 2.03 -1.80
C PHE A 78 6.79 3.23 -1.08
N LEU A 79 6.45 3.09 0.21
CA LEU A 79 5.88 4.18 1.01
C LEU A 79 6.82 5.40 1.07
N ILE A 80 8.12 5.16 1.25
CA ILE A 80 9.13 6.23 1.22
C ILE A 80 9.15 6.93 -0.15
N LEU A 81 9.15 6.16 -1.23
CA LEU A 81 9.10 6.70 -2.59
C LEU A 81 7.82 7.51 -2.80
N HIS A 82 6.67 6.97 -2.44
CA HIS A 82 5.37 7.60 -2.57
C HIS A 82 5.26 8.92 -1.77
N LEU A 83 5.75 8.93 -0.53
CA LEU A 83 5.77 10.14 0.29
C LEU A 83 6.72 11.19 -0.27
N ARG A 84 7.86 10.80 -0.84
CA ARG A 84 8.75 11.70 -1.54
C ARG A 84 8.07 12.32 -2.76
N ASP A 85 7.46 11.50 -3.62
CA ASP A 85 6.95 11.92 -4.91
C ASP A 85 5.70 12.81 -4.81
N TYR A 86 4.94 12.70 -3.72
CA TYR A 86 3.71 13.48 -3.53
C TYR A 86 3.74 14.34 -2.27
N PHE A 87 3.89 13.74 -1.10
CA PHE A 87 3.77 14.48 0.15
C PHE A 87 4.86 15.52 0.31
N TYR A 88 6.12 15.15 0.04
CA TYR A 88 7.25 16.07 0.13
C TYR A 88 7.16 17.18 -0.92
N GLU A 89 6.84 16.84 -2.17
CA GLU A 89 6.69 17.81 -3.25
C GLU A 89 5.57 18.83 -2.95
N ILE A 90 4.40 18.36 -2.51
CA ILE A 90 3.24 19.22 -2.24
C ILE A 90 3.43 20.07 -0.98
N LYS A 91 4.00 19.48 0.10
CA LYS A 91 4.01 20.14 1.43
C LYS A 91 5.28 20.93 1.74
N PHE A 92 6.41 20.59 1.15
CA PHE A 92 7.71 21.17 1.49
C PHE A 92 8.38 21.89 0.32
N VAL A 93 8.27 21.38 -0.90
CA VAL A 93 8.85 22.01 -2.08
C VAL A 93 7.88 23.07 -2.65
N GLY A 94 6.61 22.72 -2.72
CA GLY A 94 5.57 23.51 -3.40
C GLY A 94 5.58 23.25 -4.91
N LEU A 95 4.39 23.20 -5.49
CA LEU A 95 4.25 23.01 -6.92
C LEU A 95 4.63 24.28 -7.69
N PRO A 96 5.27 24.17 -8.87
CA PRO A 96 5.54 25.31 -9.75
C PRO A 96 4.28 26.11 -10.07
N ALA A 97 4.42 27.41 -10.30
CA ALA A 97 3.29 28.27 -10.65
C ALA A 97 2.54 27.73 -11.89
N GLY A 98 1.22 27.62 -11.77
CA GLY A 98 0.36 27.06 -12.82
C GLY A 98 0.28 25.53 -12.87
N THR A 99 1.02 24.82 -12.01
CA THR A 99 0.95 23.36 -11.89
C THR A 99 -0.04 22.96 -10.79
N THR A 100 -0.82 21.92 -11.02
CA THR A 100 -1.81 21.40 -10.07
C THR A 100 -1.41 20.00 -9.58
N ASP A 101 -2.11 19.50 -8.55
CA ASP A 101 -1.93 18.14 -8.05
C ASP A 101 -2.18 17.09 -9.16
N TYR A 102 -3.13 17.35 -10.06
CA TYR A 102 -3.36 16.51 -11.24
C TYR A 102 -2.13 16.46 -12.15
N ASP A 103 -1.51 17.61 -12.43
CA ASP A 103 -0.33 17.69 -13.31
C ASP A 103 0.87 16.94 -12.69
N LEU A 104 1.01 16.97 -11.36
CA LEU A 104 2.04 16.19 -10.65
C LEU A 104 1.87 14.69 -10.91
N VAL A 105 0.64 14.17 -10.80
CA VAL A 105 0.33 12.76 -11.05
C VAL A 105 0.58 12.37 -12.51
N VAL A 106 0.12 13.19 -13.45
CA VAL A 106 0.30 12.96 -14.89
C VAL A 106 1.79 12.97 -15.25
N ASN A 107 2.54 13.96 -14.77
CA ASN A 107 3.99 14.07 -15.02
C ASN A 107 4.76 12.86 -14.46
N LEU A 108 4.40 12.38 -13.26
CA LEU A 108 5.05 11.20 -12.68
C LEU A 108 4.83 9.95 -13.53
N PHE A 109 3.58 9.73 -13.96
CA PHE A 109 3.22 8.55 -14.75
C PHE A 109 3.47 8.71 -16.26
N SER A 110 3.99 9.83 -16.73
CA SER A 110 4.54 9.93 -18.09
C SER A 110 5.80 9.06 -18.28
N SER A 111 6.51 8.75 -17.20
CA SER A 111 7.69 7.89 -17.22
C SER A 111 7.30 6.40 -17.16
N PRO A 112 7.68 5.56 -18.16
CA PRO A 112 7.38 4.12 -18.14
C PRO A 112 8.05 3.40 -16.97
N ILE A 113 9.22 3.88 -16.53
CA ILE A 113 9.95 3.31 -15.39
C ILE A 113 9.17 3.55 -14.09
N TYR A 114 8.74 4.80 -13.84
CA TYR A 114 7.96 5.13 -12.66
C TYR A 114 6.62 4.39 -12.65
N THR A 115 5.91 4.37 -13.77
CA THR A 115 4.66 3.61 -13.91
C THR A 115 4.88 2.13 -13.58
N GLY A 116 5.94 1.52 -14.12
CA GLY A 116 6.29 0.13 -13.84
C GLY A 116 6.60 -0.12 -12.34
N VAL A 117 7.39 0.75 -11.72
CA VAL A 117 7.72 0.66 -10.28
C VAL A 117 6.46 0.76 -9.42
N TYR A 118 5.57 1.70 -9.73
CA TYR A 118 4.32 1.87 -8.98
C TYR A 118 3.38 0.68 -9.15
N VAL A 119 3.20 0.17 -10.38
CA VAL A 119 2.35 -1.01 -10.63
C VAL A 119 2.88 -2.25 -9.90
N ILE A 120 4.19 -2.51 -9.95
CA ILE A 120 4.79 -3.62 -9.20
C ILE A 120 4.58 -3.43 -7.70
N SER A 121 4.73 -2.21 -7.19
CA SER A 121 4.52 -1.89 -5.78
C SER A 121 3.08 -2.10 -5.35
N PHE A 122 2.10 -1.76 -6.19
CA PHE A 122 0.67 -2.01 -5.91
C PHE A 122 0.34 -3.50 -5.91
N ILE A 123 0.99 -4.32 -6.75
CA ILE A 123 0.86 -5.78 -6.71
C ILE A 123 1.42 -6.33 -5.38
N VAL A 124 2.61 -5.88 -4.97
CA VAL A 124 3.21 -6.26 -3.68
C VAL A 124 2.34 -5.84 -2.50
N LEU A 125 1.78 -4.62 -2.56
CA LEU A 125 0.82 -4.13 -1.58
C LEU A 125 -0.41 -5.04 -1.50
N GLY A 126 -0.95 -5.50 -2.64
CA GLY A 126 -2.07 -6.46 -2.68
C GLY A 126 -1.76 -7.75 -1.92
N PHE A 127 -0.57 -8.33 -2.11
CA PHE A 127 -0.14 -9.51 -1.33
C PHE A 127 -0.03 -9.22 0.16
N HIS A 128 0.51 -8.06 0.52
CA HIS A 128 0.65 -7.64 1.91
C HIS A 128 -0.72 -7.43 2.58
N LEU A 129 -1.64 -6.75 1.91
CA LEU A 129 -3.00 -6.52 2.38
C LEU A 129 -3.80 -7.81 2.54
N ASN A 130 -3.69 -8.76 1.59
CA ASN A 130 -4.40 -10.03 1.67
C ASN A 130 -4.02 -10.84 2.92
N HIS A 131 -2.74 -10.85 3.27
CA HIS A 131 -2.29 -11.46 4.52
C HIS A 131 -2.72 -10.63 5.74
N GLY A 132 -2.48 -9.30 5.71
CA GLY A 132 -2.78 -8.39 6.79
C GLY A 132 -4.25 -8.39 7.19
N PHE A 133 -5.16 -8.45 6.21
CA PHE A 133 -6.60 -8.50 6.45
C PHE A 133 -7.00 -9.71 7.31
N LYS A 134 -6.53 -10.91 6.93
CA LYS A 134 -6.79 -12.13 7.72
C LYS A 134 -6.20 -12.05 9.12
N SER A 135 -4.94 -11.60 9.20
CA SER A 135 -4.23 -11.49 10.48
C SER A 135 -4.90 -10.51 11.44
N ALA A 136 -5.46 -9.42 10.93
CA ALA A 136 -6.18 -8.44 11.75
C ALA A 136 -7.39 -9.09 12.45
N PHE A 137 -8.22 -9.84 11.73
CA PHE A 137 -9.36 -10.54 12.31
C PHE A 137 -8.95 -11.62 13.33
N GLN A 138 -7.86 -12.33 13.06
CA GLN A 138 -7.33 -13.30 14.02
C GLN A 138 -6.81 -12.64 15.30
N SER A 139 -6.16 -11.47 15.17
CA SER A 139 -5.61 -10.74 16.32
C SER A 139 -6.67 -10.19 17.26
N VAL A 140 -7.86 -9.84 16.75
CA VAL A 140 -9.00 -9.41 17.58
C VAL A 140 -9.89 -10.58 18.04
N GLY A 141 -9.45 -11.84 17.83
CA GLY A 141 -10.18 -13.03 18.28
C GLY A 141 -11.33 -13.46 17.36
N ALA A 142 -11.54 -12.82 16.23
CA ALA A 142 -12.56 -13.17 15.23
C ALA A 142 -12.10 -14.41 14.39
N ASN A 143 -11.72 -15.48 15.06
CA ASN A 143 -11.23 -16.71 14.43
C ASN A 143 -12.21 -17.86 14.69
N HIS A 144 -13.16 -18.08 13.80
CA HIS A 144 -14.15 -19.12 13.92
C HIS A 144 -14.38 -19.83 12.57
N LYS A 145 -14.48 -21.15 12.59
CA LYS A 145 -14.61 -21.99 11.38
C LYS A 145 -15.73 -21.54 10.44
N LYS A 146 -16.83 -21.01 10.96
CA LYS A 146 -17.97 -20.51 10.20
C LYS A 146 -17.65 -19.24 9.41
N TYR A 147 -16.86 -18.32 9.98
CA TYR A 147 -16.62 -16.99 9.41
C TYR A 147 -15.30 -16.87 8.65
N ASN A 148 -14.32 -17.73 8.96
CA ASN A 148 -13.01 -17.73 8.32
C ASN A 148 -13.06 -17.77 6.78
N PRO A 149 -13.93 -18.59 6.13
CA PRO A 149 -14.04 -18.57 4.67
C PRO A 149 -14.50 -17.21 4.11
N ALA A 150 -15.48 -16.58 4.76
CA ALA A 150 -15.97 -15.26 4.35
C ALA A 150 -14.91 -14.17 4.54
N ILE A 151 -14.18 -14.17 5.67
CA ILE A 151 -13.07 -13.26 5.94
C ILE A 151 -11.97 -13.43 4.89
N LYS A 152 -11.67 -14.67 4.50
CA LYS A 152 -10.68 -14.96 3.45
C LYS A 152 -11.09 -14.38 2.10
N ILE A 153 -12.34 -14.59 1.70
CA ILE A 153 -12.88 -14.07 0.43
C ILE A 153 -12.89 -12.54 0.46
N ALA A 154 -13.42 -11.93 1.53
CA ALA A 154 -13.46 -10.49 1.69
C ALA A 154 -12.06 -9.85 1.62
N GLY A 155 -11.07 -10.43 2.30
CA GLY A 155 -9.69 -9.97 2.26
C GLY A 155 -9.07 -10.08 0.88
N THR A 156 -9.35 -11.17 0.15
CA THR A 156 -8.86 -11.35 -1.21
C THR A 156 -9.48 -10.35 -2.18
N VAL A 157 -10.81 -10.16 -2.12
CA VAL A 157 -11.53 -9.18 -2.96
C VAL A 157 -11.04 -7.76 -2.65
N TYR A 158 -10.93 -7.39 -1.38
CA TYR A 158 -10.40 -6.09 -0.95
C TYR A 158 -9.00 -5.85 -1.51
N SER A 159 -8.09 -6.80 -1.37
CA SER A 159 -6.71 -6.68 -1.83
C SER A 159 -6.59 -6.54 -3.35
N ILE A 160 -7.41 -7.29 -4.11
CA ILE A 160 -7.47 -7.18 -5.56
C ILE A 160 -8.02 -5.82 -5.98
N LEU A 161 -9.12 -5.36 -5.38
CA LEU A 161 -9.72 -4.06 -5.70
C LEU A 161 -8.73 -2.90 -5.47
N ILE A 162 -8.00 -2.91 -4.35
CA ILE A 162 -6.98 -1.89 -4.05
C ILE A 162 -5.83 -1.96 -5.05
N SER A 163 -5.26 -3.15 -5.27
CA SER A 163 -4.12 -3.32 -6.17
C SER A 163 -4.45 -2.95 -7.62
N VAL A 164 -5.58 -3.45 -8.13
CA VAL A 164 -6.04 -3.17 -9.50
C VAL A 164 -6.46 -1.71 -9.64
N GLY A 165 -7.20 -1.16 -8.67
CA GLY A 165 -7.64 0.23 -8.70
C GLY A 165 -6.47 1.21 -8.82
N PHE A 166 -5.46 1.10 -7.96
CA PHE A 166 -4.28 1.95 -8.04
C PHE A 166 -3.44 1.70 -9.30
N SER A 167 -3.27 0.44 -9.71
CA SER A 167 -2.56 0.12 -10.94
C SER A 167 -3.25 0.71 -12.17
N THR A 168 -4.59 0.70 -12.22
CA THR A 168 -5.37 1.28 -13.30
C THR A 168 -5.12 2.78 -13.41
N ILE A 169 -5.07 3.50 -12.29
CA ILE A 169 -4.77 4.95 -12.29
C ILE A 169 -3.41 5.20 -12.95
N ALA A 170 -2.37 4.51 -12.51
CA ALA A 170 -1.02 4.69 -13.05
C ALA A 170 -0.95 4.36 -14.56
N VAL A 171 -1.53 3.23 -14.96
CA VAL A 171 -1.51 2.77 -16.36
C VAL A 171 -2.35 3.66 -17.27
N VAL A 172 -3.53 4.12 -16.84
CA VAL A 172 -4.38 5.01 -17.64
C VAL A 172 -3.70 6.34 -17.89
N HIS A 173 -3.06 6.94 -16.88
CA HIS A 173 -2.31 8.19 -17.07
C HIS A 173 -1.12 8.01 -18.01
N PHE A 174 -0.39 6.90 -17.88
CA PHE A 174 0.70 6.57 -18.80
C PHE A 174 0.22 6.41 -20.24
N ILE A 175 -0.84 5.63 -20.47
CA ILE A 175 -1.39 5.40 -21.81
C ILE A 175 -1.88 6.71 -22.43
N ASN A 176 -2.63 7.52 -21.67
CA ASN A 176 -3.14 8.79 -22.17
C ASN A 176 -2.00 9.72 -22.58
N GLN A 177 -0.96 9.84 -21.76
CA GLN A 177 0.16 10.71 -22.02
C GLN A 177 1.03 10.22 -23.20
N TYR A 178 1.19 8.91 -23.35
CA TYR A 178 2.11 8.33 -24.34
C TYR A 178 1.49 8.17 -25.72
N PHE A 179 0.18 7.90 -25.80
CA PHE A 179 -0.49 7.56 -27.07
C PHE A 179 -1.48 8.62 -27.57
N PHE A 180 -1.93 9.54 -26.71
CA PHE A 180 -2.99 10.50 -27.06
C PHE A 180 -2.59 11.98 -26.86
N ASN A 181 -1.39 12.29 -26.37
CA ASN A 181 -0.74 13.59 -26.37
C ASN A 181 0.55 13.53 -27.19
#